data_44fa030fb06d841147094e20c050e374
#
_entry.id   44fa030fb06d841147094e20c050e374
#
_cell.length_a   1.000
_cell.length_b   1.000
_cell.length_c   1.000
_cell.angle_alpha   90.00
_cell.angle_beta   90.00
_cell.angle_gamma   90.00
#
_symmetry.space_group_name_H-M   'P 1'
#
loop_
_entity.id
_entity.type
_entity.pdbx_description
1 polymer ?
#
loop_
_entity_poly.entity_id
_entity_poly.type
_entity_poly.pdbx_seq_one_letter_code
_entity_poly.pdbx_strand_id
1 'polypeptide(L)'
;MKIISLLVAFSLTPALLVAQEPLQEARHWTHGAPPGRSCSEHLQVFEAGSGIYILRQSKCANFEAPFMYLILGEKRALLLDTGAEPAAGTTLPLLDTVDRLIRSWEAQRQGRAVSLLVAHTHNHRDHRHLDDEFKARPNTTVIGTSVDAVKSAFGFTQWPDDEATLDLGERILSVLPLPGHEASHLAFYDRRSGTLFSGDSLYPGLLTVRDWAAYRHSIARLLAFAQRYPVTAIAGAHIEMSRTPGKMYPLGSLFQPAEHALFLRTRQLQELNDALTAQGDQPARIERSDFIVTPVAP
;
A
#
# COMPACT_ATOMS: atom_id res chain seq x y z
N MET A 1 12.39 64.50 4.37
CA MET A 1 12.14 63.12 4.85
C MET A 1 12.02 62.24 3.62
N LYS A 2 13.09 61.49 3.31
CA LYS A 2 13.08 60.55 2.16
C LYS A 2 12.72 59.17 2.68
N ILE A 3 11.61 58.63 2.24
CA ILE A 3 11.13 57.25 2.55
C ILE A 3 11.89 56.31 1.61
N ILE A 4 12.75 55.45 2.16
CA ILE A 4 13.42 54.37 1.43
C ILE A 4 12.51 53.14 1.54
N SER A 5 11.85 52.77 0.43
CA SER A 5 11.12 51.51 0.33
C SER A 5 12.11 50.37 0.12
N LEU A 6 12.17 49.48 1.09
CA LEU A 6 12.96 48.24 1.03
C LEU A 6 12.13 47.17 0.28
N LEU A 7 12.50 46.88 -0.98
CA LEU A 7 11.97 45.75 -1.73
C LEU A 7 12.62 44.45 -1.23
N VAL A 8 11.87 43.64 -0.53
CA VAL A 8 12.27 42.26 -0.18
C VAL A 8 11.97 41.37 -1.38
N ALA A 9 12.99 40.98 -2.11
CA ALA A 9 12.89 39.98 -3.16
C ALA A 9 12.81 38.57 -2.52
N PHE A 10 11.65 37.93 -2.60
CA PHE A 10 11.52 36.51 -2.31
C PHE A 10 12.16 35.74 -3.47
N SER A 11 13.32 35.16 -3.24
CA SER A 11 13.91 34.18 -4.15
C SER A 11 13.17 32.86 -4.00
N LEU A 12 12.28 32.56 -4.93
CA LEU A 12 11.75 31.22 -5.15
C LEU A 12 12.91 30.34 -5.68
N THR A 13 13.55 29.61 -4.80
CA THR A 13 14.40 28.49 -5.21
C THR A 13 13.53 27.45 -5.90
N PRO A 14 13.79 27.10 -7.18
CA PRO A 14 13.05 26.01 -7.83
C PRO A 14 13.32 24.73 -7.06
N ALA A 15 12.27 24.07 -6.57
CA ALA A 15 12.37 22.71 -6.08
C ALA A 15 12.93 21.86 -7.22
N LEU A 16 14.13 21.33 -7.05
CA LEU A 16 14.70 20.34 -7.95
C LEU A 16 13.67 19.18 -8.03
N LEU A 17 13.00 19.04 -9.15
CA LEU A 17 12.22 17.86 -9.46
C LEU A 17 13.21 16.70 -9.55
N VAL A 18 13.30 15.91 -8.49
CA VAL A 18 14.01 14.63 -8.53
C VAL A 18 13.26 13.75 -9.52
N ALA A 19 13.94 13.31 -10.57
CA ALA A 19 13.35 12.39 -11.54
C ALA A 19 12.87 11.13 -10.80
N GLN A 20 11.60 10.77 -11.01
CA GLN A 20 11.05 9.56 -10.40
C GLN A 20 11.64 8.32 -11.05
N GLU A 21 11.78 7.27 -10.25
CA GLU A 21 12.24 5.94 -10.66
C GLU A 21 11.04 4.97 -10.57
N PRO A 22 10.18 4.89 -11.62
CA PRO A 22 8.97 4.08 -11.58
C PRO A 22 9.27 2.61 -11.31
N LEU A 23 8.44 1.98 -10.49
CA LEU A 23 8.57 0.56 -10.19
C LEU A 23 8.21 -0.30 -11.39
N GLN A 24 8.84 -1.48 -11.44
CA GLN A 24 8.47 -2.57 -12.33
C GLN A 24 7.47 -3.49 -11.65
N GLU A 25 6.65 -4.17 -12.45
CA GLU A 25 5.75 -5.22 -11.99
C GLU A 25 6.23 -6.58 -12.48
N ALA A 26 6.07 -7.61 -11.64
CA ALA A 26 6.34 -8.98 -12.05
C ALA A 26 5.42 -9.40 -13.21
N ARG A 27 5.96 -10.14 -14.16
CA ARG A 27 5.16 -10.66 -15.29
C ARG A 27 4.06 -11.61 -14.84
N HIS A 28 4.34 -12.35 -13.77
CA HIS A 28 3.41 -13.31 -13.17
C HIS A 28 3.59 -13.30 -11.67
N TRP A 29 2.46 -13.27 -10.97
CA TRP A 29 2.41 -13.45 -9.53
C TRP A 29 2.08 -14.90 -9.17
N THR A 30 2.45 -15.32 -7.95
CA THR A 30 2.06 -16.63 -7.43
C THR A 30 0.54 -16.65 -7.20
N HIS A 31 -0.17 -17.24 -8.15
CA HIS A 31 -1.61 -17.21 -8.27
C HIS A 31 -2.31 -18.50 -7.80
N GLY A 32 -1.58 -19.32 -7.04
CA GLY A 32 -2.05 -20.62 -6.56
C GLY A 32 -1.75 -21.76 -7.52
N ALA A 33 -2.33 -22.91 -7.23
CA ALA A 33 -2.19 -24.13 -8.04
C ALA A 33 -3.55 -24.68 -8.44
N PRO A 34 -3.65 -25.38 -9.59
CA PRO A 34 -4.87 -26.09 -9.96
C PRO A 34 -5.25 -27.14 -8.91
N PRO A 35 -6.54 -27.51 -8.82
CA PRO A 35 -6.96 -28.57 -7.92
C PRO A 35 -6.12 -29.86 -8.07
N GLY A 36 -5.68 -30.42 -6.95
CA GLY A 36 -4.83 -31.63 -6.91
C GLY A 36 -3.33 -31.37 -7.15
N ARG A 37 -2.89 -30.13 -7.30
CA ARG A 37 -1.50 -29.73 -7.35
C ARG A 37 -1.10 -28.95 -6.11
N SER A 38 0.13 -29.14 -5.62
CA SER A 38 0.71 -28.34 -4.54
C SER A 38 1.46 -27.12 -5.09
N CYS A 39 1.50 -26.03 -4.32
CA CYS A 39 2.42 -24.94 -4.60
C CYS A 39 3.81 -25.24 -4.05
N SER A 40 4.84 -24.80 -4.77
CA SER A 40 6.23 -24.90 -4.31
C SER A 40 6.65 -23.69 -3.44
N GLU A 41 5.98 -22.57 -3.59
CA GLU A 41 6.31 -21.32 -2.88
C GLU A 41 5.09 -20.78 -2.14
N HIS A 42 5.32 -20.36 -0.88
CA HIS A 42 4.31 -19.70 -0.06
C HIS A 42 4.45 -18.17 -0.05
N LEU A 43 5.64 -17.67 -0.41
CA LEU A 43 5.94 -16.24 -0.52
C LEU A 43 6.77 -15.99 -1.78
N GLN A 44 6.26 -15.21 -2.70
CA GLN A 44 7.00 -14.69 -3.83
C GLN A 44 7.66 -13.36 -3.47
N VAL A 45 8.91 -13.18 -3.88
CA VAL A 45 9.69 -11.94 -3.71
C VAL A 45 10.02 -11.38 -5.09
N PHE A 46 9.69 -10.14 -5.31
CA PHE A 46 10.01 -9.42 -6.54
C PHE A 46 10.68 -8.10 -6.24
N GLU A 47 11.89 -7.88 -6.74
CA GLU A 47 12.58 -6.60 -6.67
C GLU A 47 12.01 -5.67 -7.75
N ALA A 48 11.22 -4.70 -7.29
CA ALA A 48 10.49 -3.79 -8.19
C ALA A 48 11.34 -2.59 -8.66
N GLY A 49 12.53 -2.44 -8.11
CA GLY A 49 13.43 -1.32 -8.36
C GLY A 49 13.43 -0.30 -7.23
N SER A 50 14.36 0.64 -7.30
CA SER A 50 14.46 1.74 -6.31
C SER A 50 14.56 1.31 -4.84
N GLY A 51 15.07 0.10 -4.54
CA GLY A 51 15.10 -0.43 -3.18
C GLY A 51 13.71 -0.79 -2.62
N ILE A 52 12.78 -1.14 -3.49
CA ILE A 52 11.44 -1.66 -3.12
C ILE A 52 11.33 -3.10 -3.56
N TYR A 53 10.88 -3.94 -2.62
CA TYR A 53 10.50 -5.32 -2.85
C TYR A 53 9.00 -5.48 -2.65
N ILE A 54 8.36 -6.12 -3.63
CA ILE A 54 6.96 -6.55 -3.55
C ILE A 54 6.98 -8.01 -3.11
N LEU A 55 6.30 -8.28 -2.00
CA LEU A 55 6.20 -9.59 -1.38
C LEU A 55 4.76 -10.06 -1.52
N ARG A 56 4.54 -11.21 -2.15
CA ARG A 56 3.20 -11.74 -2.30
C ARG A 56 3.07 -13.09 -1.61
N GLN A 57 2.12 -13.18 -0.69
CA GLN A 57 1.70 -14.46 -0.13
C GLN A 57 1.00 -15.30 -1.21
N SER A 58 1.31 -16.59 -1.28
CA SER A 58 0.68 -17.47 -2.24
C SER A 58 -0.78 -17.78 -1.89
N LYS A 59 -1.64 -17.89 -2.90
CA LYS A 59 -3.01 -18.40 -2.71
C LYS A 59 -3.07 -19.82 -2.15
N CYS A 60 -2.01 -20.60 -2.26
CA CYS A 60 -1.90 -21.89 -1.57
C CYS A 60 -1.65 -21.76 -0.06
N ALA A 61 -1.07 -20.66 0.38
CA ALA A 61 -0.87 -20.39 1.80
C ALA A 61 -2.09 -19.72 2.43
N ASN A 62 -2.75 -18.83 1.71
CA ASN A 62 -4.02 -18.21 2.10
C ASN A 62 -4.74 -17.68 0.85
N PHE A 63 -6.07 -17.82 0.79
CA PHE A 63 -6.87 -17.36 -0.37
C PHE A 63 -6.85 -15.84 -0.57
N GLU A 64 -6.67 -15.05 0.48
CA GLU A 64 -6.52 -13.59 0.39
C GLU A 64 -5.25 -13.22 -0.38
N ALA A 65 -4.15 -13.96 -0.18
CA ALA A 65 -2.88 -13.77 -0.87
C ALA A 65 -2.44 -12.31 -0.94
N PRO A 66 -2.34 -11.60 0.21
CA PRO A 66 -2.05 -10.18 0.22
C PRO A 66 -0.66 -9.87 -0.32
N PHE A 67 -0.53 -8.67 -0.87
CA PHE A 67 0.74 -8.05 -1.21
C PHE A 67 1.24 -7.23 -0.03
N MET A 68 2.51 -7.41 0.30
CA MET A 68 3.25 -6.65 1.30
C MET A 68 4.40 -5.92 0.60
N TYR A 69 4.85 -4.81 1.15
CA TYR A 69 5.88 -3.99 0.51
C TYR A 69 7.01 -3.69 1.47
N LEU A 70 8.24 -4.09 1.12
CA LEU A 70 9.45 -3.69 1.84
C LEU A 70 10.12 -2.54 1.10
N ILE A 71 10.21 -1.39 1.77
CA ILE A 71 10.75 -0.15 1.23
C ILE A 71 12.02 0.20 2.00
N LEU A 72 13.16 0.24 1.32
CA LEU A 72 14.46 0.42 1.93
C LEU A 72 14.93 1.87 1.82
N GLY A 73 15.30 2.46 2.94
CA GLY A 73 15.96 3.78 3.05
C GLY A 73 17.35 3.65 3.66
N GLU A 74 18.03 4.78 3.84
CA GLU A 74 19.42 4.80 4.36
C GLU A 74 19.51 4.65 5.89
N LYS A 75 18.44 4.99 6.63
CA LYS A 75 18.39 4.91 8.10
C LYS A 75 17.42 3.86 8.62
N ARG A 76 16.35 3.61 7.86
CA ARG A 76 15.34 2.63 8.23
C ARG A 76 14.70 1.99 7.01
N ALA A 77 14.24 0.76 7.18
CA ALA A 77 13.35 0.07 6.27
C ALA A 77 11.91 0.23 6.75
N LEU A 78 10.95 0.26 5.83
CA LEU A 78 9.51 0.18 6.10
C LEU A 78 8.97 -1.12 5.51
N LEU A 79 8.34 -1.95 6.33
CA LEU A 79 7.49 -3.04 5.88
C LEU A 79 6.03 -2.60 6.01
N LEU A 80 5.31 -2.58 4.89
CA LEU A 80 3.86 -2.38 4.86
C LEU A 80 3.18 -3.73 4.85
N ASP A 81 2.40 -4.00 5.88
CA ASP A 81 1.65 -5.21 6.17
C ASP A 81 2.52 -6.45 6.45
N THR A 82 1.99 -7.41 7.20
CA THR A 82 2.67 -8.63 7.64
C THR A 82 1.95 -9.92 7.20
N GLY A 83 0.99 -9.80 6.28
CA GLY A 83 0.33 -10.93 5.64
C GLY A 83 -0.82 -11.54 6.42
N ALA A 84 -1.42 -12.55 5.81
CA ALA A 84 -2.56 -13.32 6.31
C ALA A 84 -2.11 -14.61 7.00
N GLU A 85 -2.97 -15.13 7.89
CA GLU A 85 -2.76 -16.42 8.55
C GLU A 85 -2.57 -17.55 7.51
N PRO A 86 -1.42 -18.24 7.51
CA PRO A 86 -1.21 -19.30 6.54
C PRO A 86 -2.10 -20.51 6.86
N ALA A 87 -2.50 -21.25 5.84
CA ALA A 87 -3.27 -22.47 5.99
C ALA A 87 -2.56 -23.48 6.90
N ALA A 88 -3.31 -24.29 7.60
CA ALA A 88 -2.77 -25.28 8.52
C ALA A 88 -1.69 -26.15 7.85
N GLY A 89 -0.54 -26.29 8.50
CA GLY A 89 0.61 -27.04 7.99
C GLY A 89 1.47 -26.29 6.96
N THR A 90 1.18 -25.00 6.72
CA THR A 90 2.03 -24.12 5.91
C THR A 90 2.67 -23.03 6.79
N THR A 91 3.79 -22.49 6.33
CA THR A 91 4.47 -21.35 6.97
C THR A 91 4.64 -20.24 5.95
N LEU A 92 4.57 -19.00 6.42
CA LEU A 92 4.90 -17.83 5.63
C LEU A 92 6.29 -17.32 6.05
N PRO A 93 7.36 -17.54 5.28
CA PRO A 93 8.73 -17.20 5.67
C PRO A 93 9.01 -15.69 5.50
N LEU A 94 8.11 -14.84 6.02
CA LEU A 94 8.18 -13.41 5.81
C LEU A 94 9.31 -12.77 6.60
N LEU A 95 9.44 -13.08 7.89
CA LEU A 95 10.47 -12.51 8.77
C LEU A 95 11.88 -12.83 8.25
N ASP A 96 12.16 -14.11 7.95
CA ASP A 96 13.46 -14.53 7.42
C ASP A 96 13.78 -13.86 6.08
N THR A 97 12.75 -13.69 5.25
CA THR A 97 12.88 -13.03 3.94
C THR A 97 13.20 -11.56 4.11
N VAL A 98 12.47 -10.83 4.93
CA VAL A 98 12.71 -9.41 5.24
C VAL A 98 14.12 -9.22 5.82
N ASP A 99 14.53 -10.07 6.75
CA ASP A 99 15.86 -10.05 7.33
C ASP A 99 16.97 -10.26 6.30
N ARG A 100 16.81 -11.22 5.41
CA ARG A 100 17.77 -11.44 4.33
C ARG A 100 17.89 -10.25 3.38
N LEU A 101 16.76 -9.62 3.03
CA LEU A 101 16.73 -8.44 2.15
C LEU A 101 17.36 -7.22 2.83
N ILE A 102 17.08 -6.98 4.11
CA ILE A 102 17.70 -5.90 4.89
C ILE A 102 19.21 -6.12 5.01
N ARG A 103 19.67 -7.33 5.37
CA ARG A 103 21.10 -7.64 5.43
C ARG A 103 21.81 -7.44 4.08
N SER A 104 21.16 -7.80 2.97
CA SER A 104 21.71 -7.56 1.63
C SER A 104 21.84 -6.06 1.33
N TRP A 105 20.85 -5.27 1.74
CA TRP A 105 20.87 -3.81 1.59
C TRP A 105 21.97 -3.15 2.43
N GLU A 106 22.14 -3.57 3.69
CA GLU A 106 23.19 -3.11 4.59
C GLU A 106 24.59 -3.45 4.05
N ALA A 107 24.77 -4.66 3.54
CA ALA A 107 26.06 -5.10 2.96
C ALA A 107 26.48 -4.22 1.77
N GLN A 108 25.54 -3.82 0.91
CA GLN A 108 25.79 -2.90 -0.21
C GLN A 108 26.17 -1.49 0.26
N ARG A 109 25.94 -1.15 1.53
CA ARG A 109 26.14 0.16 2.16
C ARG A 109 27.20 0.13 3.26
N GLN A 110 28.24 -0.65 3.08
CA GLN A 110 29.36 -0.77 4.01
C GLN A 110 28.95 -1.22 5.42
N GLY A 111 27.88 -2.04 5.51
CA GLY A 111 27.39 -2.57 6.78
C GLY A 111 26.63 -1.57 7.67
N ARG A 112 26.17 -0.45 7.11
CA ARG A 112 25.33 0.49 7.88
C ARG A 112 24.02 -0.15 8.24
N ALA A 113 23.81 -0.36 9.54
CA ALA A 113 22.58 -0.94 10.06
C ALA A 113 21.38 -0.01 9.84
N VAL A 114 20.24 -0.58 9.44
CA VAL A 114 18.95 0.11 9.36
C VAL A 114 17.98 -0.47 10.37
N SER A 115 17.14 0.38 10.97
CA SER A 115 16.02 -0.09 11.80
C SER A 115 14.85 -0.50 10.91
N LEU A 116 14.02 -1.42 11.40
CA LEU A 116 12.78 -1.79 10.72
C LEU A 116 11.59 -1.10 11.38
N LEU A 117 10.78 -0.41 10.56
CA LEU A 117 9.46 0.04 10.92
C LEU A 117 8.45 -0.86 10.23
N VAL A 118 7.54 -1.45 10.98
CA VAL A 118 6.37 -2.16 10.44
C VAL A 118 5.16 -1.26 10.62
N ALA A 119 4.49 -0.95 9.54
CA ALA A 119 3.25 -0.20 9.53
C ALA A 119 2.21 -0.96 8.69
N HIS A 120 0.94 -0.64 8.89
CA HIS A 120 -0.15 -1.34 8.22
C HIS A 120 -0.95 -0.38 7.38
N THR A 121 -1.45 -0.88 6.25
CA THR A 121 -2.46 -0.16 5.49
C THR A 121 -3.75 -0.03 6.32
N HIS A 122 -4.14 -1.07 7.07
CA HIS A 122 -5.30 -1.04 7.96
C HIS A 122 -5.34 -2.22 8.95
N ASN A 123 -6.40 -2.33 9.76
CA ASN A 123 -6.50 -3.26 10.89
C ASN A 123 -7.12 -4.63 10.55
N HIS A 124 -7.26 -5.05 9.30
CA HIS A 124 -7.73 -6.40 8.99
C HIS A 124 -6.66 -7.46 9.24
N ARG A 125 -7.09 -8.70 9.54
CA ARG A 125 -6.21 -9.78 10.01
C ARG A 125 -5.22 -10.26 8.95
N ASP A 126 -5.59 -10.19 7.70
CA ASP A 126 -4.77 -10.55 6.54
C ASP A 126 -3.65 -9.55 6.23
N HIS A 127 -3.60 -8.43 6.96
CA HIS A 127 -2.54 -7.43 6.85
C HIS A 127 -1.59 -7.42 8.05
N ARG A 128 -1.91 -8.12 9.16
CA ARG A 128 -1.16 -8.01 10.42
C ARG A 128 -0.92 -9.33 11.16
N HIS A 129 -1.06 -10.45 10.46
CA HIS A 129 -0.99 -11.76 11.11
C HIS A 129 0.36 -12.05 11.79
N LEU A 130 1.48 -11.66 11.15
CA LEU A 130 2.83 -11.94 11.68
C LEU A 130 3.42 -10.82 12.55
N ASP A 131 2.62 -9.87 13.03
CA ASP A 131 3.09 -8.75 13.86
C ASP A 131 3.91 -9.19 15.07
N ASP A 132 3.53 -10.29 15.73
CA ASP A 132 4.21 -10.77 16.94
C ASP A 132 5.62 -11.29 16.65
N GLU A 133 5.86 -11.85 15.47
CA GLU A 133 7.21 -12.23 15.04
C GLU A 133 8.08 -10.98 14.86
N PHE A 134 7.53 -9.93 14.25
CA PHE A 134 8.25 -8.66 14.05
C PHE A 134 8.44 -7.87 15.36
N LYS A 135 7.52 -7.94 16.31
CA LYS A 135 7.70 -7.36 17.66
C LYS A 135 8.85 -8.02 18.41
N ALA A 136 9.08 -9.32 18.20
CA ALA A 136 10.19 -10.05 18.80
C ALA A 136 11.55 -9.76 18.13
N ARG A 137 11.55 -9.19 16.93
CA ARG A 137 12.78 -8.88 16.17
C ARG A 137 13.50 -7.67 16.77
N PRO A 138 14.82 -7.76 17.03
CA PRO A 138 15.62 -6.60 17.48
C PRO A 138 15.58 -5.43 16.48
N ASN A 139 15.73 -4.20 16.99
CA ASN A 139 15.78 -2.98 16.19
C ASN A 139 14.55 -2.79 15.28
N THR A 140 13.37 -3.20 15.78
CA THR A 140 12.10 -3.13 15.07
C THR A 140 11.06 -2.38 15.90
N THR A 141 10.29 -1.55 15.23
CA THR A 141 9.09 -0.92 15.77
C THR A 141 7.88 -1.36 14.96
N VAL A 142 6.87 -1.93 15.61
CA VAL A 142 5.59 -2.29 14.99
C VAL A 142 4.55 -1.26 15.44
N ILE A 143 3.98 -0.51 14.49
CA ILE A 143 2.93 0.47 14.77
C ILE A 143 1.61 -0.26 15.00
N GLY A 144 0.91 0.10 16.09
CA GLY A 144 -0.43 -0.44 16.35
C GLY A 144 -1.45 0.03 15.32
N THR A 145 -2.49 -0.77 15.11
CA THR A 145 -3.47 -0.59 14.03
C THR A 145 -4.77 0.12 14.46
N SER A 146 -4.90 0.58 15.69
CA SER A 146 -6.03 1.44 16.08
C SER A 146 -5.86 2.87 15.54
N VAL A 147 -6.97 3.59 15.35
CA VAL A 147 -6.94 5.01 14.93
C VAL A 147 -6.04 5.84 15.84
N ASP A 148 -6.12 5.66 17.16
CA ASP A 148 -5.28 6.40 18.11
C ASP A 148 -3.80 6.04 18.00
N ALA A 149 -3.49 4.77 17.76
CA ALA A 149 -2.11 4.33 17.57
C ALA A 149 -1.48 4.94 16.30
N VAL A 150 -2.20 4.93 15.17
CA VAL A 150 -1.70 5.52 13.93
C VAL A 150 -1.63 7.05 14.01
N LYS A 151 -2.60 7.71 14.67
CA LYS A 151 -2.55 9.15 14.94
C LYS A 151 -1.31 9.52 15.74
N SER A 152 -1.04 8.78 16.82
CA SER A 152 0.14 9.01 17.66
C SER A 152 1.45 8.75 16.89
N ALA A 153 1.53 7.67 16.13
CA ALA A 153 2.75 7.26 15.43
C ALA A 153 3.15 8.23 14.30
N PHE A 154 2.18 8.78 13.59
CA PHE A 154 2.41 9.69 12.46
C PHE A 154 2.17 11.16 12.78
N GLY A 155 1.70 11.47 14.00
CA GLY A 155 1.48 12.86 14.45
C GLY A 155 0.25 13.51 13.84
N PHE A 156 -0.77 12.73 13.45
CA PHE A 156 -2.02 13.29 12.93
C PHE A 156 -2.80 14.02 14.02
N THR A 157 -3.15 15.28 13.76
CA THR A 157 -3.89 16.16 14.66
C THR A 157 -5.34 16.41 14.20
N GLN A 158 -5.57 16.37 12.89
CA GLN A 158 -6.87 16.58 12.25
C GLN A 158 -7.25 15.35 11.41
N TRP A 159 -7.55 14.24 12.10
CA TRP A 159 -7.98 13.01 11.44
C TRP A 159 -9.36 13.17 10.79
N PRO A 160 -9.57 12.77 9.54
CA PRO A 160 -8.61 12.12 8.62
C PRO A 160 -7.91 13.10 7.66
N ASP A 161 -7.96 14.40 7.88
CA ASP A 161 -7.63 15.42 6.86
C ASP A 161 -6.14 15.79 6.81
N ASP A 162 -5.35 15.36 7.78
CA ASP A 162 -3.91 15.57 7.82
C ASP A 162 -3.17 14.72 6.78
N GLU A 163 -1.97 15.19 6.39
CA GLU A 163 -0.94 14.43 5.69
C GLU A 163 0.30 14.39 6.59
N ALA A 164 0.89 13.22 6.77
CA ALA A 164 2.15 13.07 7.49
C ALA A 164 3.31 12.76 6.55
N THR A 165 4.53 12.96 7.06
CA THR A 165 5.76 12.62 6.34
C THR A 165 6.54 11.57 7.12
N LEU A 166 6.94 10.49 6.47
CA LEU A 166 7.81 9.45 7.00
C LEU A 166 9.16 9.51 6.29
N ASP A 167 10.21 9.85 7.04
CA ASP A 167 11.59 9.86 6.55
C ASP A 167 12.30 8.54 6.88
N LEU A 168 12.72 7.81 5.85
CA LEU A 168 13.50 6.58 5.99
C LEU A 168 15.02 6.81 5.88
N GLY A 169 15.45 8.07 5.79
CA GLY A 169 16.81 8.47 5.43
C GLY A 169 16.99 8.55 3.92
N GLU A 170 17.12 9.78 3.40
CA GLU A 170 17.21 10.09 1.96
C GLU A 170 16.04 9.51 1.12
N ARG A 171 14.98 9.05 1.79
CA ARG A 171 13.76 8.57 1.18
C ARG A 171 12.56 9.00 2.01
N ILE A 172 11.67 9.75 1.38
CA ILE A 172 10.50 10.35 2.03
C ILE A 172 9.23 9.74 1.47
N LEU A 173 8.36 9.30 2.38
CA LEU A 173 6.99 8.92 2.04
C LEU A 173 6.01 9.94 2.61
N SER A 174 4.93 10.21 1.88
CA SER A 174 3.73 10.86 2.44
C SER A 174 2.79 9.77 2.94
N VAL A 175 2.17 10.00 4.11
CA VAL A 175 1.20 9.08 4.72
C VAL A 175 -0.14 9.81 4.81
N LEU A 176 -1.19 9.17 4.28
CA LEU A 176 -2.52 9.75 4.17
C LEU A 176 -3.55 8.86 4.85
N PRO A 177 -4.34 9.37 5.81
CA PRO A 177 -5.51 8.66 6.31
C PRO A 177 -6.55 8.46 5.20
N LEU A 178 -7.09 7.25 5.08
CA LEU A 178 -8.14 6.91 4.11
C LEU A 178 -9.26 6.06 4.75
N PRO A 179 -9.94 6.53 5.81
CA PRO A 179 -11.03 5.76 6.41
C PRO A 179 -12.16 5.52 5.40
N GLY A 180 -12.86 4.40 5.60
CA GLY A 180 -13.99 4.03 4.76
C GLY A 180 -14.08 2.52 4.49
N HIS A 181 -13.01 1.88 4.01
CA HIS A 181 -12.88 0.43 4.03
C HIS A 181 -12.75 -0.06 5.49
N GLU A 182 -11.84 0.55 6.23
CA GLU A 182 -11.61 0.38 7.66
C GLU A 182 -11.25 1.73 8.28
N ALA A 183 -11.53 1.93 9.59
CA ALA A 183 -11.45 3.25 10.23
C ALA A 183 -10.02 3.81 10.33
N SER A 184 -9.01 2.94 10.50
CA SER A 184 -7.60 3.32 10.62
C SER A 184 -6.82 3.25 9.30
N HIS A 185 -7.49 3.06 8.18
CA HIS A 185 -6.86 2.85 6.89
C HIS A 185 -5.94 4.01 6.48
N LEU A 186 -4.76 3.65 5.99
CA LEU A 186 -3.72 4.57 5.50
C LEU A 186 -3.31 4.23 4.07
N ALA A 187 -2.94 5.24 3.30
CA ALA A 187 -2.13 5.08 2.10
C ALA A 187 -0.73 5.67 2.30
N PHE A 188 0.24 5.12 1.59
CA PHE A 188 1.63 5.57 1.61
C PHE A 188 2.06 5.93 0.20
N TYR A 189 2.64 7.11 0.03
CA TYR A 189 3.15 7.54 -1.26
C TYR A 189 4.66 7.71 -1.18
N ASP A 190 5.39 6.89 -1.92
CA ASP A 190 6.83 7.02 -2.03
C ASP A 190 7.20 8.06 -3.09
N ARG A 191 7.80 9.16 -2.65
CA ARG A 191 8.14 10.29 -3.54
C ARG A 191 9.21 9.95 -4.56
N ARG A 192 10.09 8.97 -4.28
CA ARG A 192 11.17 8.56 -5.19
C ARG A 192 10.63 7.79 -6.38
N SER A 193 9.79 6.78 -6.15
CA SER A 193 9.22 5.96 -7.23
C SER A 193 7.94 6.54 -7.81
N GLY A 194 7.28 7.47 -7.11
CA GLY A 194 5.94 7.94 -7.46
C GLY A 194 4.86 6.88 -7.24
N THR A 195 5.12 5.86 -6.44
CA THR A 195 4.16 4.78 -6.19
C THR A 195 3.29 5.12 -4.99
N LEU A 196 1.97 4.96 -5.18
CA LEU A 196 0.96 5.08 -4.13
C LEU A 196 0.53 3.68 -3.69
N PHE A 197 0.86 3.30 -2.46
CA PHE A 197 0.43 2.05 -1.82
C PHE A 197 -0.92 2.31 -1.17
N SER A 198 -1.98 1.79 -1.78
CA SER A 198 -3.38 2.13 -1.48
C SER A 198 -4.08 1.13 -0.56
N GLY A 199 -3.40 0.03 -0.16
CA GLY A 199 -4.04 -1.05 0.59
C GLY A 199 -5.33 -1.50 -0.07
N ASP A 200 -6.40 -1.59 0.72
CA ASP A 200 -7.71 -2.04 0.25
C ASP A 200 -8.65 -0.91 -0.17
N SER A 201 -8.17 0.34 -0.16
CA SER A 201 -8.96 1.45 -0.67
C SER A 201 -9.07 1.48 -2.20
N LEU A 202 -8.04 0.96 -2.92
CA LEU A 202 -8.09 0.82 -4.38
C LEU A 202 -7.10 -0.26 -4.85
N TYR A 203 -7.63 -1.35 -5.37
CA TYR A 203 -6.88 -2.46 -5.97
C TYR A 203 -7.74 -3.14 -7.05
N PRO A 204 -7.18 -3.99 -7.92
CA PRO A 204 -7.95 -4.71 -8.91
C PRO A 204 -8.74 -5.86 -8.25
N GLY A 205 -9.90 -5.53 -7.67
CA GLY A 205 -10.71 -6.47 -6.90
C GLY A 205 -12.00 -5.90 -6.35
N LEU A 206 -12.49 -6.50 -5.24
CA LEU A 206 -13.72 -6.16 -4.56
C LEU A 206 -13.46 -5.15 -3.43
N LEU A 207 -13.63 -3.89 -3.71
CA LEU A 207 -13.48 -2.79 -2.76
C LEU A 207 -14.67 -2.76 -1.80
N THR A 208 -14.53 -3.40 -0.63
CA THR A 208 -15.55 -3.41 0.40
C THR A 208 -15.54 -2.11 1.20
N VAL A 209 -16.69 -1.51 1.42
CA VAL A 209 -16.82 -0.19 2.05
C VAL A 209 -17.75 -0.27 3.25
N ARG A 210 -17.22 -0.03 4.46
CA ARG A 210 -17.98 -0.01 5.72
C ARG A 210 -18.60 1.36 6.03
N ASP A 211 -17.81 2.42 5.82
CA ASP A 211 -18.28 3.79 5.96
C ASP A 211 -18.26 4.47 4.59
N TRP A 212 -19.43 4.57 3.96
CA TRP A 212 -19.59 5.10 2.62
C TRP A 212 -19.20 6.57 2.51
N ALA A 213 -19.60 7.40 3.50
CA ALA A 213 -19.31 8.82 3.49
C ALA A 213 -17.81 9.08 3.67
N ALA A 214 -17.17 8.39 4.63
CA ALA A 214 -15.75 8.47 4.85
C ALA A 214 -14.95 7.98 3.64
N TYR A 215 -15.39 6.90 2.99
CA TYR A 215 -14.73 6.38 1.79
C TYR A 215 -14.78 7.36 0.62
N ARG A 216 -15.94 7.96 0.35
CA ARG A 216 -16.09 9.00 -0.68
C ARG A 216 -15.18 10.18 -0.42
N HIS A 217 -15.14 10.67 0.83
CA HIS A 217 -14.25 11.75 1.24
C HIS A 217 -12.78 11.37 1.04
N SER A 218 -12.39 10.18 1.48
CA SER A 218 -11.03 9.65 1.34
C SER A 218 -10.58 9.54 -0.10
N ILE A 219 -11.41 9.00 -0.99
CA ILE A 219 -11.09 8.85 -2.42
C ILE A 219 -10.97 10.21 -3.12
N ALA A 220 -11.85 11.17 -2.79
CA ALA A 220 -11.75 12.54 -3.33
C ALA A 220 -10.44 13.23 -2.88
N ARG A 221 -10.05 13.08 -1.62
CA ARG A 221 -8.76 13.59 -1.11
C ARG A 221 -7.57 12.91 -1.76
N LEU A 222 -7.63 11.60 -1.95
CA LEU A 222 -6.56 10.84 -2.60
C LEU A 222 -6.39 11.26 -4.06
N LEU A 223 -7.48 11.53 -4.76
CA LEU A 223 -7.44 12.07 -6.12
C LEU A 223 -6.83 13.46 -6.15
N ALA A 224 -7.23 14.37 -5.25
CA ALA A 224 -6.65 15.69 -5.12
C ALA A 224 -5.14 15.63 -4.79
N PHE A 225 -4.72 14.67 -3.98
CA PHE A 225 -3.30 14.38 -3.73
C PHE A 225 -2.57 13.95 -5.01
N ALA A 226 -3.14 12.99 -5.76
CA ALA A 226 -2.57 12.49 -7.01
C ALA A 226 -2.50 13.54 -8.13
N GLN A 227 -3.29 14.61 -8.04
CA GLN A 227 -3.19 15.78 -8.95
C GLN A 227 -2.04 16.71 -8.56
N ARG A 228 -1.64 16.75 -7.27
CA ARG A 228 -0.51 17.57 -6.78
C ARG A 228 0.84 16.87 -6.94
N TYR A 229 0.86 15.56 -6.86
CA TYR A 229 2.07 14.74 -6.91
C TYR A 229 2.02 13.76 -8.09
N PRO A 230 3.13 13.57 -8.83
CA PRO A 230 3.16 12.66 -9.97
C PRO A 230 3.08 11.20 -9.47
N VAL A 231 1.91 10.55 -9.65
CA VAL A 231 1.69 9.14 -9.31
C VAL A 231 1.97 8.28 -10.54
N THR A 232 3.00 7.44 -10.48
CA THR A 232 3.42 6.53 -11.57
C THR A 232 2.68 5.21 -11.54
N ALA A 233 2.30 4.73 -10.34
CA ALA A 233 1.56 3.50 -10.11
C ALA A 233 0.75 3.59 -8.82
N ILE A 234 -0.37 2.87 -8.77
CA ILE A 234 -1.16 2.61 -7.57
C ILE A 234 -1.08 1.12 -7.30
N ALA A 235 -0.50 0.75 -6.17
CA ALA A 235 -0.25 -0.62 -5.75
C ALA A 235 -1.14 -0.94 -4.54
N GLY A 236 -2.17 -1.75 -4.75
CA GLY A 236 -3.07 -2.21 -3.69
C GLY A 236 -2.58 -3.48 -3.01
N ALA A 237 -3.38 -4.03 -2.09
CA ALA A 237 -2.98 -5.19 -1.34
C ALA A 237 -3.45 -6.52 -1.92
N HIS A 238 -4.34 -6.52 -2.92
CA HIS A 238 -4.89 -7.75 -3.50
C HIS A 238 -5.04 -7.70 -5.03
N ILE A 239 -5.22 -8.87 -5.63
CA ILE A 239 -5.73 -9.04 -6.99
C ILE A 239 -6.85 -10.09 -6.94
N GLU A 240 -8.05 -9.68 -7.30
CA GLU A 240 -9.23 -10.55 -7.40
C GLU A 240 -9.90 -10.47 -8.78
N MET A 241 -9.62 -9.39 -9.53
CA MET A 241 -10.04 -9.28 -10.92
C MET A 241 -9.20 -10.14 -11.85
N SER A 242 -9.82 -10.63 -12.92
CA SER A 242 -9.10 -11.26 -14.00
C SER A 242 -8.69 -10.23 -15.07
N ARG A 243 -7.87 -10.65 -16.04
CA ARG A 243 -7.52 -9.84 -17.22
C ARG A 243 -8.71 -9.54 -18.12
N THR A 244 -9.82 -10.27 -17.96
CA THR A 244 -11.06 -9.98 -18.67
C THR A 244 -11.79 -8.85 -17.95
N PRO A 245 -12.03 -7.70 -18.59
CA PRO A 245 -12.67 -6.56 -17.96
C PRO A 245 -14.00 -6.90 -17.29
N GLY A 246 -14.21 -6.43 -16.07
CA GLY A 246 -15.42 -6.66 -15.28
C GLY A 246 -15.59 -8.10 -14.76
N LYS A 247 -14.59 -8.97 -14.92
CA LYS A 247 -14.64 -10.36 -14.45
C LYS A 247 -13.76 -10.54 -13.22
N MET A 248 -14.38 -10.80 -12.08
CA MET A 248 -13.75 -11.15 -10.83
C MET A 248 -13.75 -12.67 -10.64
N TYR A 249 -12.70 -13.20 -10.01
CA TYR A 249 -12.70 -14.57 -9.53
C TYR A 249 -13.68 -14.74 -8.36
N PRO A 250 -14.32 -15.92 -8.21
CA PRO A 250 -15.14 -16.17 -7.04
C PRO A 250 -14.34 -15.98 -5.74
N LEU A 251 -14.97 -15.40 -4.71
CA LEU A 251 -14.38 -15.25 -3.40
C LEU A 251 -13.89 -16.60 -2.86
N GLY A 252 -12.71 -16.64 -2.27
CA GLY A 252 -12.09 -17.87 -1.77
C GLY A 252 -11.40 -18.72 -2.85
N SER A 253 -11.28 -18.23 -4.10
CA SER A 253 -10.55 -18.95 -5.15
C SER A 253 -9.10 -19.16 -4.80
N LEU A 254 -8.64 -20.42 -4.80
CA LEU A 254 -7.24 -20.79 -4.54
C LEU A 254 -6.38 -20.86 -5.81
N PHE A 255 -6.96 -20.65 -6.99
CA PHE A 255 -6.25 -20.66 -8.26
C PHE A 255 -6.81 -19.60 -9.22
N GLN A 256 -5.98 -18.65 -9.59
CA GLN A 256 -6.35 -17.48 -10.40
C GLN A 256 -5.34 -17.25 -11.53
N PRO A 257 -5.28 -18.12 -12.57
CA PRO A 257 -4.19 -18.13 -13.57
C PRO A 257 -4.18 -16.94 -14.52
N ALA A 258 -5.26 -16.18 -14.59
CA ALA A 258 -5.37 -15.01 -15.45
C ALA A 258 -5.66 -13.74 -14.64
N GLU A 259 -4.94 -13.54 -13.54
CA GLU A 259 -5.07 -12.36 -12.70
C GLU A 259 -4.81 -11.06 -13.47
N HIS A 260 -5.50 -10.01 -13.07
CA HIS A 260 -5.25 -8.64 -13.50
C HIS A 260 -3.81 -8.22 -13.13
N ALA A 261 -3.29 -7.15 -13.74
CA ALA A 261 -2.07 -6.51 -13.28
C ALA A 261 -2.28 -5.92 -11.88
N LEU A 262 -1.22 -5.96 -11.04
CA LEU A 262 -1.27 -5.35 -9.70
C LEU A 262 -1.40 -3.83 -9.78
N PHE A 263 -0.61 -3.20 -10.67
CA PHE A 263 -0.54 -1.76 -10.72
C PHE A 263 -1.71 -1.15 -11.48
N LEU A 264 -2.52 -0.39 -10.74
CA LEU A 264 -3.47 0.55 -11.32
C LEU A 264 -2.81 1.90 -11.62
N ARG A 265 -3.52 2.80 -12.28
CA ARG A 265 -3.07 4.13 -12.67
C ARG A 265 -4.03 5.18 -12.12
N THR A 266 -3.65 6.44 -12.19
CA THR A 266 -4.49 7.56 -11.75
C THR A 266 -5.84 7.62 -12.47
N ARG A 267 -5.95 7.06 -13.69
CA ARG A 267 -7.23 6.96 -14.41
C ARG A 267 -8.25 6.10 -13.65
N GLN A 268 -7.83 4.98 -13.00
CA GLN A 268 -8.74 4.15 -12.21
C GLN A 268 -9.15 4.85 -10.91
N LEU A 269 -8.25 5.63 -10.30
CA LEU A 269 -8.59 6.48 -9.17
C LEU A 269 -9.61 7.57 -9.56
N GLN A 270 -9.43 8.21 -10.72
CA GLN A 270 -10.39 9.16 -11.25
C GLN A 270 -11.74 8.47 -11.51
N GLU A 271 -11.74 7.31 -12.17
CA GLU A 271 -12.96 6.53 -12.45
C GLU A 271 -13.70 6.15 -11.17
N LEU A 272 -12.96 5.74 -10.11
CA LEU A 272 -13.54 5.44 -8.81
C LEU A 272 -14.19 6.69 -8.18
N ASN A 273 -13.47 7.81 -8.16
CA ASN A 273 -14.00 9.07 -7.64
C ASN A 273 -15.27 9.54 -8.37
N ASP A 274 -15.26 9.48 -9.70
CA ASP A 274 -16.38 9.90 -10.52
C ASP A 274 -17.61 9.00 -10.30
N ALA A 275 -17.37 7.68 -10.18
CA ALA A 275 -18.40 6.71 -9.87
C ALA A 275 -19.05 6.94 -8.50
N LEU A 276 -18.22 7.17 -7.47
CA LEU A 276 -18.68 7.48 -6.12
C LEU A 276 -19.41 8.84 -6.05
N THR A 277 -18.95 9.82 -6.81
CA THR A 277 -19.59 11.15 -6.91
C THR A 277 -20.96 11.05 -7.57
N ALA A 278 -21.05 10.32 -8.67
CA ALA A 278 -22.32 10.09 -9.38
C ALA A 278 -23.32 9.29 -8.53
N GLN A 279 -22.84 8.34 -7.72
CA GLN A 279 -23.67 7.54 -6.81
C GLN A 279 -24.23 8.36 -5.64
N GLY A 280 -23.50 9.39 -5.19
CA GLY A 280 -23.93 10.24 -4.10
C GLY A 280 -23.88 9.54 -2.72
N ASP A 281 -24.78 9.94 -1.81
CA ASP A 281 -24.77 9.51 -0.40
C ASP A 281 -25.40 8.13 -0.16
N GLN A 282 -26.06 7.56 -1.17
CA GLN A 282 -26.72 6.25 -1.04
C GLN A 282 -25.74 5.12 -1.41
N PRO A 283 -25.34 4.27 -0.43
CA PRO A 283 -24.44 3.17 -0.71
C PRO A 283 -25.04 2.19 -1.74
N ALA A 284 -24.28 1.86 -2.77
CA ALA A 284 -24.68 0.88 -3.76
C ALA A 284 -23.47 0.13 -4.33
N ARG A 285 -23.71 -1.05 -4.90
CA ARG A 285 -22.70 -1.78 -5.65
C ARG A 285 -22.41 -1.05 -6.96
N ILE A 286 -21.12 -0.82 -7.24
CA ILE A 286 -20.63 -0.19 -8.47
C ILE A 286 -19.66 -1.13 -9.15
N GLU A 287 -19.92 -1.50 -10.40
CA GLU A 287 -19.08 -2.40 -11.19
C GLU A 287 -18.31 -1.62 -12.26
N ARG A 288 -17.00 -1.85 -12.35
CA ARG A 288 -16.09 -1.29 -13.33
C ARG A 288 -15.21 -2.38 -13.94
N SER A 289 -14.48 -2.04 -14.97
CA SER A 289 -13.58 -2.98 -15.65
C SER A 289 -12.54 -3.59 -14.73
N ASP A 290 -11.97 -2.78 -13.85
CA ASP A 290 -10.79 -3.12 -13.07
C ASP A 290 -11.07 -3.29 -11.56
N PHE A 291 -12.28 -2.93 -11.10
CA PHE A 291 -12.69 -3.08 -9.70
C PHE A 291 -14.21 -3.10 -9.52
N ILE A 292 -14.64 -3.57 -8.37
CA ILE A 292 -16.04 -3.55 -7.94
C ILE A 292 -16.12 -2.93 -6.55
N VAL A 293 -16.93 -1.88 -6.36
CA VAL A 293 -17.21 -1.31 -5.03
C VAL A 293 -18.44 -1.99 -4.45
N THR A 294 -18.37 -2.43 -3.21
CA THR A 294 -19.51 -3.04 -2.51
C THR A 294 -19.62 -2.49 -1.09
N PRO A 295 -20.74 -1.83 -0.73
CA PRO A 295 -21.02 -1.51 0.65
C PRO A 295 -21.23 -2.79 1.45
N VAL A 296 -20.66 -2.83 2.66
CA VAL A 296 -20.84 -3.91 3.63
C VAL A 296 -21.43 -3.36 4.91
N ALA A 297 -22.07 -4.20 5.70
CA ALA A 297 -22.60 -3.79 6.99
C ALA A 297 -21.46 -3.28 7.90
N PRO A 298 -21.72 -2.23 8.70
CA PRO A 298 -20.76 -1.68 9.66
C PRO A 298 -20.26 -2.69 10.68
#